data_14aeb76c9c62bb39106832b9451da675
#
_entry.id   14aeb76c9c62bb39106832b9451da675
#
_cell.length_a   1.000
_cell.length_b   1.000
_cell.length_c   1.000
_cell.angle_alpha   90.00
_cell.angle_beta   90.00
_cell.angle_gamma   90.00
#
_symmetry.space_group_name_H-M   'P 1'
#
loop_
_entity.id
_entity.type
_entity.pdbx_description
1 polymer ?
#
loop_
_entity_poly.entity_id
_entity_poly.type
_entity_poly.pdbx_seq_one_letter_code
_entity_poly.pdbx_strand_id
1 'polypeptide(L)'
;MAVSADAAVVELLDSSNYVDWSVWVKTYLLAQDLWDVVEQDEEEEEEESDDNFKAWREKNATALHTIQISCGREASSLIRNTSSAKRAWDTLAENFKPKPFLPRNGKSLYKPLFDAVSRGDWNEAKEFLTLHPDAIRARHPYSNKTALHMATELEHEHIVEELVQLMSEEDLEITENQSSFTALALAARRGNIKMVECMVGKSKKILSITTNQNLTPILLASNNDQWDVVHYLYSVTPIEDLMPEKGPYGAALIYYFITGRKFGMARELIRCCRQLVLTKDHYGAFPIEAFRPSAFPSGTRLKFWQQWIYDS
;
A
#
# COMPACT_ATOMS: atom_id res chain seq x y z
N MET A 1 24.48 29.39 -11.25
CA MET A 1 23.28 29.54 -10.40
C MET A 1 22.79 28.15 -10.05
N ALA A 2 22.88 27.79 -8.80
CA ALA A 2 22.52 26.45 -8.35
C ALA A 2 20.98 26.31 -8.35
N VAL A 3 20.48 25.38 -9.13
CA VAL A 3 19.06 24.97 -9.08
C VAL A 3 18.91 24.05 -7.88
N SER A 4 18.29 24.54 -6.83
CA SER A 4 17.85 23.77 -5.69
C SER A 4 16.71 22.86 -6.15
N ALA A 5 16.99 21.59 -6.31
CA ALA A 5 15.98 20.57 -6.55
C ALA A 5 15.55 20.01 -5.19
N ASP A 6 14.42 20.47 -4.70
CA ASP A 6 13.59 19.71 -3.78
C ASP A 6 12.93 18.57 -4.60
N ALA A 7 13.75 17.59 -4.98
CA ALA A 7 13.27 16.39 -5.62
C ALA A 7 12.72 15.47 -4.52
N ALA A 8 11.41 15.33 -4.47
CA ALA A 8 10.78 14.17 -3.84
C ALA A 8 11.55 12.93 -4.33
N VAL A 9 11.99 12.08 -3.39
CA VAL A 9 12.74 10.85 -3.70
C VAL A 9 11.79 9.94 -4.47
N VAL A 10 11.87 9.98 -5.81
CA VAL A 10 11.14 9.06 -6.68
C VAL A 10 11.82 7.70 -6.51
N GLU A 11 11.10 6.70 -6.04
CA GLU A 11 11.59 5.33 -6.00
C GLU A 11 11.94 4.88 -7.43
N LEU A 12 13.15 4.31 -7.60
CA LEU A 12 13.58 3.81 -8.89
C LEU A 12 12.71 2.63 -9.32
N LEU A 13 12.38 2.57 -10.62
CA LEU A 13 11.59 1.47 -11.19
C LEU A 13 12.21 0.10 -10.87
N ASP A 14 11.42 -0.75 -10.27
CA ASP A 14 11.70 -2.16 -10.05
C ASP A 14 10.50 -3.05 -10.46
N SER A 15 10.59 -4.34 -10.17
CA SER A 15 9.56 -5.33 -10.55
C SER A 15 8.22 -5.15 -9.80
N SER A 16 8.14 -4.33 -8.76
CA SER A 16 6.97 -4.19 -7.87
C SER A 16 6.23 -2.86 -8.01
N ASN A 17 6.89 -1.78 -8.47
CA ASN A 17 6.39 -0.41 -8.34
C ASN A 17 6.02 0.27 -9.68
N TYR A 18 5.92 -0.48 -10.81
CA TYR A 18 5.68 0.11 -12.14
C TYR A 18 4.46 1.05 -12.20
N VAL A 19 3.36 0.73 -11.53
CA VAL A 19 2.13 1.54 -11.59
C VAL A 19 2.37 2.93 -11.02
N ASP A 20 2.93 3.00 -9.82
CA ASP A 20 3.22 4.27 -9.14
C ASP A 20 4.33 5.03 -9.87
N TRP A 21 5.41 4.34 -10.24
CA TRP A 21 6.50 4.91 -11.02
C TRP A 21 6.00 5.52 -12.34
N SER A 22 5.15 4.82 -13.08
CA SER A 22 4.64 5.29 -14.37
C SER A 22 3.78 6.55 -14.23
N VAL A 23 2.97 6.65 -13.18
CA VAL A 23 2.20 7.85 -12.87
C VAL A 23 3.11 9.03 -12.55
N TRP A 24 4.13 8.81 -11.72
CA TRP A 24 5.10 9.84 -11.34
C TRP A 24 5.87 10.38 -12.52
N VAL A 25 6.48 9.50 -13.31
CA VAL A 25 7.29 9.91 -14.47
C VAL A 25 6.43 10.58 -15.53
N LYS A 26 5.22 10.04 -15.81
CA LYS A 26 4.27 10.68 -16.72
C LYS A 26 3.90 12.09 -16.27
N THR A 27 3.55 12.27 -15.00
CA THR A 27 3.19 13.57 -14.43
C THR A 27 4.34 14.56 -14.53
N TYR A 28 5.57 14.11 -14.26
CA TYR A 28 6.76 14.94 -14.40
C TYR A 28 7.00 15.37 -15.86
N LEU A 29 6.93 14.44 -16.82
CA LEU A 29 7.10 14.72 -18.24
C LEU A 29 6.03 15.66 -18.78
N LEU A 30 4.78 15.51 -18.33
CA LEU A 30 3.70 16.46 -18.65
C LEU A 30 3.98 17.86 -18.11
N ALA A 31 4.46 17.98 -16.87
CA ALA A 31 4.80 19.27 -16.26
C ALA A 31 5.96 19.99 -16.95
N GLN A 32 6.82 19.25 -17.64
CA GLN A 32 7.96 19.77 -18.40
C GLN A 32 7.68 19.92 -19.90
N ASP A 33 6.46 19.72 -20.36
CA ASP A 33 6.07 19.74 -21.80
C ASP A 33 6.89 18.74 -22.65
N LEU A 34 7.14 17.55 -22.07
CA LEU A 34 7.95 16.48 -22.69
C LEU A 34 7.16 15.21 -23.00
N TRP A 35 5.87 15.15 -22.63
CA TRP A 35 5.08 13.94 -22.82
C TRP A 35 4.75 13.65 -24.28
N ASP A 36 4.65 14.68 -25.11
CA ASP A 36 4.31 14.58 -26.54
C ASP A 36 5.24 13.60 -27.28
N VAL A 37 6.56 13.66 -27.00
CA VAL A 37 7.57 12.78 -27.65
C VAL A 37 7.53 11.33 -27.15
N VAL A 38 6.73 11.03 -26.11
CA VAL A 38 6.48 9.68 -25.63
C VAL A 38 5.14 9.13 -26.17
N GLU A 39 4.20 10.00 -26.51
CA GLU A 39 2.86 9.61 -26.97
C GLU A 39 2.79 9.45 -28.51
N GLN A 40 3.55 10.25 -29.27
CA GLN A 40 3.53 10.21 -30.74
C GLN A 40 4.32 9.03 -31.32
N ASP A 41 3.83 8.46 -32.43
CA ASP A 41 4.53 7.41 -33.18
C ASP A 41 5.63 8.01 -34.08
N GLU A 42 6.77 7.33 -34.19
CA GLU A 42 7.94 7.80 -34.95
C GLU A 42 7.71 7.93 -36.47
N GLU A 43 6.58 7.41 -36.98
CA GLU A 43 6.28 7.37 -38.45
C GLU A 43 5.74 8.70 -39.01
N GLU A 44 5.37 9.68 -38.17
CA GLU A 44 4.83 10.97 -38.60
C GLU A 44 5.87 12.07 -38.88
N GLU A 45 7.17 11.77 -38.75
CA GLU A 45 8.23 12.79 -38.68
C GLU A 45 9.01 13.04 -39.98
N GLU A 46 8.74 12.35 -41.08
CA GLU A 46 9.55 12.47 -42.30
C GLU A 46 9.32 13.77 -43.14
N GLU A 47 8.35 14.63 -42.77
CA GLU A 47 8.00 15.82 -43.56
C GLU A 47 8.12 17.18 -42.83
N GLU A 48 8.65 17.23 -41.59
CA GLU A 48 8.77 18.52 -40.88
C GLU A 48 10.09 19.27 -41.15
N SER A 49 10.01 20.62 -41.03
CA SER A 49 11.15 21.53 -41.24
C SER A 49 12.29 21.25 -40.28
N ASP A 50 13.54 21.53 -40.70
CA ASP A 50 14.79 21.26 -39.96
C ASP A 50 14.80 21.81 -38.52
N ASP A 51 14.10 22.91 -38.26
CA ASP A 51 13.97 23.54 -36.92
C ASP A 51 13.03 22.78 -36.00
N ASN A 52 11.93 22.21 -36.51
CA ASN A 52 11.00 21.41 -35.74
C ASN A 52 11.62 20.07 -35.34
N PHE A 53 12.33 19.45 -36.26
CA PHE A 53 13.06 18.20 -36.00
C PHE A 53 14.13 18.37 -34.91
N LYS A 54 14.83 19.50 -34.88
CA LYS A 54 15.81 19.82 -33.86
C LYS A 54 15.16 19.97 -32.48
N ALA A 55 14.07 20.71 -32.40
CA ALA A 55 13.31 20.89 -31.15
C ALA A 55 12.75 19.55 -30.60
N TRP A 56 12.21 18.73 -31.48
CA TRP A 56 11.74 17.37 -31.12
C TRP A 56 12.90 16.51 -30.56
N ARG A 57 14.08 16.53 -31.22
CA ARG A 57 15.24 15.76 -30.80
C ARG A 57 15.75 16.17 -29.42
N GLU A 58 15.71 17.48 -29.10
CA GLU A 58 16.07 17.99 -27.78
C GLU A 58 15.06 17.52 -26.70
N LYS A 59 13.76 17.59 -26.99
CA LYS A 59 12.70 17.07 -26.12
C LYS A 59 12.84 15.57 -25.91
N ASN A 60 13.02 14.80 -26.95
CA ASN A 60 13.20 13.33 -26.89
C ASN A 60 14.43 12.95 -26.03
N ALA A 61 15.56 13.62 -26.20
CA ALA A 61 16.75 13.35 -25.41
C ALA A 61 16.52 13.66 -23.92
N THR A 62 15.80 14.73 -23.60
CA THR A 62 15.48 15.14 -22.22
C THR A 62 14.50 14.16 -21.58
N ALA A 63 13.45 13.77 -22.30
CA ALA A 63 12.47 12.78 -21.84
C ALA A 63 13.13 11.41 -21.61
N LEU A 64 13.95 10.95 -22.57
CA LEU A 64 14.70 9.70 -22.46
C LEU A 64 15.62 9.70 -21.24
N HIS A 65 16.37 10.78 -21.03
CA HIS A 65 17.25 10.91 -19.87
C HIS A 65 16.45 10.82 -18.55
N THR A 66 15.32 11.50 -18.46
CA THR A 66 14.42 11.44 -17.29
C THR A 66 13.96 10.02 -17.01
N ILE A 67 13.53 9.29 -18.05
CA ILE A 67 13.13 7.89 -17.92
C ILE A 67 14.31 7.04 -17.42
N GLN A 68 15.50 7.20 -18.01
CA GLN A 68 16.70 6.44 -17.66
C GLN A 68 17.14 6.63 -16.20
N ILE A 69 17.16 7.87 -15.70
CA ILE A 69 17.57 8.15 -14.31
C ILE A 69 16.55 7.70 -13.27
N SER A 70 15.29 7.50 -13.66
CA SER A 70 14.23 6.98 -12.81
C SER A 70 14.15 5.45 -12.77
N CYS A 71 15.04 4.75 -13.47
CA CYS A 71 15.08 3.29 -13.56
C CYS A 71 16.09 2.67 -12.59
N GLY A 72 15.69 1.59 -11.91
CA GLY A 72 16.60 0.71 -11.20
C GLY A 72 17.49 -0.09 -12.16
N ARG A 73 18.42 -0.87 -11.60
CA ARG A 73 19.45 -1.57 -12.38
C ARG A 73 18.89 -2.50 -13.47
N GLU A 74 17.85 -3.23 -13.15
CA GLU A 74 17.21 -4.19 -14.07
C GLU A 74 16.53 -3.42 -15.22
N ALA A 75 15.70 -2.45 -14.92
CA ALA A 75 14.99 -1.62 -15.88
C ALA A 75 15.96 -0.85 -16.80
N SER A 76 17.02 -0.25 -16.24
CA SER A 76 18.06 0.45 -17.01
C SER A 76 18.78 -0.46 -18.01
N SER A 77 18.94 -1.76 -17.70
CA SER A 77 19.60 -2.70 -18.58
C SER A 77 18.83 -2.94 -19.88
N LEU A 78 17.49 -2.87 -19.83
CA LEU A 78 16.62 -3.10 -20.97
C LEU A 78 16.58 -1.94 -21.96
N ILE A 79 16.74 -0.72 -21.47
CA ILE A 79 16.63 0.51 -22.28
C ILE A 79 17.99 1.16 -22.58
N ARG A 80 19.08 0.51 -22.19
CA ARG A 80 20.46 1.06 -22.31
C ARG A 80 20.83 1.54 -23.72
N ASN A 81 20.37 0.80 -24.74
CA ASN A 81 20.73 1.04 -26.14
C ASN A 81 19.60 1.76 -26.92
N THR A 82 18.59 2.26 -26.23
CA THR A 82 17.46 2.95 -26.85
C THR A 82 17.76 4.44 -26.99
N SER A 83 17.49 5.00 -28.17
CA SER A 83 17.65 6.43 -28.48
C SER A 83 16.32 7.21 -28.46
N SER A 84 15.19 6.51 -28.33
CA SER A 84 13.84 7.08 -28.33
C SER A 84 13.21 6.96 -26.95
N ALA A 85 12.65 8.06 -26.45
CA ALA A 85 11.92 8.10 -25.19
C ALA A 85 10.66 7.21 -25.24
N LYS A 86 9.96 7.21 -26.39
CA LYS A 86 8.79 6.34 -26.62
C LYS A 86 9.18 4.86 -26.55
N ARG A 87 10.19 4.44 -27.28
CA ARG A 87 10.64 3.04 -27.25
C ARG A 87 11.12 2.61 -25.86
N ALA A 88 11.79 3.50 -25.13
CA ALA A 88 12.18 3.24 -23.75
C ALA A 88 10.94 3.01 -22.88
N TRP A 89 9.96 3.91 -22.97
CA TRP A 89 8.70 3.81 -22.23
C TRP A 89 7.93 2.53 -22.55
N ASP A 90 7.76 2.22 -23.83
CA ASP A 90 7.03 1.01 -24.29
C ASP A 90 7.75 -0.27 -23.84
N THR A 91 9.09 -0.32 -23.95
CA THR A 91 9.90 -1.45 -23.47
C THR A 91 9.72 -1.67 -21.97
N LEU A 92 9.72 -0.60 -21.17
CA LEU A 92 9.49 -0.69 -19.73
C LEU A 92 8.05 -1.11 -19.42
N ALA A 93 7.08 -0.60 -20.18
CA ALA A 93 5.69 -1.01 -20.05
C ALA A 93 5.49 -2.50 -20.37
N GLU A 94 6.13 -3.01 -21.40
CA GLU A 94 6.04 -4.44 -21.77
C GLU A 94 6.62 -5.38 -20.71
N ASN A 95 7.69 -4.96 -20.01
CA ASN A 95 8.42 -5.80 -19.07
C ASN A 95 7.97 -5.63 -17.61
N PHE A 96 7.58 -4.43 -17.20
CA PHE A 96 7.26 -4.11 -15.80
C PHE A 96 5.79 -3.81 -15.54
N LYS A 97 5.03 -3.38 -16.59
CA LYS A 97 3.58 -3.20 -16.41
C LYS A 97 2.96 -4.51 -15.99
N PRO A 98 2.24 -4.56 -14.86
CA PRO A 98 1.53 -5.76 -14.45
C PRO A 98 0.68 -6.24 -15.63
N LYS A 99 1.07 -7.36 -16.23
CA LYS A 99 0.29 -7.94 -17.32
C LYS A 99 -1.02 -8.39 -16.70
N PRO A 100 -2.17 -7.86 -17.15
CA PRO A 100 -3.41 -8.50 -16.77
C PRO A 100 -3.26 -9.95 -17.25
N PHE A 101 -3.46 -10.89 -16.35
CA PHE A 101 -3.47 -12.31 -16.69
C PHE A 101 -4.72 -12.56 -17.57
N LEU A 102 -4.60 -12.18 -18.85
CA LEU A 102 -5.63 -12.41 -19.85
C LEU A 102 -5.32 -13.77 -20.47
N PRO A 103 -6.18 -14.75 -20.29
CA PRO A 103 -6.12 -15.93 -21.12
C PRO A 103 -6.32 -15.49 -22.58
N ARG A 104 -5.65 -16.17 -23.50
CA ARG A 104 -5.65 -15.92 -24.96
C ARG A 104 -7.02 -15.76 -25.63
N ASN A 105 -8.12 -15.88 -24.91
CA ASN A 105 -9.51 -15.82 -25.40
C ASN A 105 -10.40 -14.81 -24.68
N GLY A 106 -9.87 -13.77 -24.02
CA GLY A 106 -10.68 -12.66 -23.46
C GLY A 106 -11.58 -13.01 -22.27
N LYS A 107 -11.60 -14.28 -21.81
CA LYS A 107 -12.30 -14.70 -20.58
C LYS A 107 -11.26 -15.08 -19.54
N SER A 108 -11.22 -14.36 -18.42
CA SER A 108 -10.39 -14.76 -17.28
C SER A 108 -10.76 -16.19 -16.89
N LEU A 109 -9.79 -17.10 -16.89
CA LEU A 109 -10.00 -18.51 -16.48
C LEU A 109 -10.63 -18.59 -15.08
N TYR A 110 -10.29 -17.65 -14.20
CA TYR A 110 -10.75 -17.63 -12.81
C TYR A 110 -11.95 -16.71 -12.59
N LYS A 111 -12.55 -16.13 -13.66
CA LYS A 111 -13.73 -15.28 -13.54
C LYS A 111 -14.88 -15.96 -12.78
N PRO A 112 -15.19 -17.26 -12.96
CA PRO A 112 -16.25 -17.91 -12.21
C PRO A 112 -16.02 -17.87 -10.69
N LEU A 113 -14.77 -18.05 -10.22
CA LEU A 113 -14.43 -17.95 -8.80
C LEU A 113 -14.75 -16.54 -8.26
N PHE A 114 -14.31 -15.49 -8.96
CA PHE A 114 -14.54 -14.12 -8.51
C PHE A 114 -16.02 -13.73 -8.56
N ASP A 115 -16.75 -14.20 -9.56
CA ASP A 115 -18.20 -13.97 -9.67
C ASP A 115 -18.95 -14.69 -8.54
N ALA A 116 -18.59 -15.94 -8.20
CA ALA A 116 -19.16 -16.70 -7.10
C ALA A 116 -18.88 -16.02 -5.73
N VAL A 117 -17.61 -15.64 -5.49
CA VAL A 117 -17.23 -14.92 -4.26
C VAL A 117 -17.96 -13.58 -4.15
N SER A 118 -18.12 -12.86 -5.27
CA SER A 118 -18.84 -11.57 -5.26
C SER A 118 -20.33 -11.71 -4.92
N ARG A 119 -20.95 -12.82 -5.30
CA ARG A 119 -22.34 -13.13 -4.95
C ARG A 119 -22.51 -13.74 -3.56
N GLY A 120 -21.42 -14.08 -2.89
CA GLY A 120 -21.48 -14.80 -1.62
C GLY A 120 -21.79 -16.30 -1.77
N ASP A 121 -21.63 -16.88 -2.96
CA ASP A 121 -21.89 -18.29 -3.23
C ASP A 121 -20.64 -19.14 -2.99
N TRP A 122 -20.51 -19.63 -1.76
CA TRP A 122 -19.39 -20.50 -1.39
C TRP A 122 -19.42 -21.85 -2.11
N ASN A 123 -20.60 -22.40 -2.38
CA ASN A 123 -20.69 -23.73 -3.00
C ASN A 123 -20.08 -23.71 -4.40
N GLU A 124 -20.43 -22.72 -5.22
CA GLU A 124 -19.87 -22.53 -6.55
C GLU A 124 -18.37 -22.22 -6.49
N ALA A 125 -17.94 -21.35 -5.55
CA ALA A 125 -16.53 -21.02 -5.35
C ALA A 125 -15.71 -22.25 -4.94
N LYS A 126 -16.22 -23.08 -4.04
CA LYS A 126 -15.58 -24.33 -3.57
C LYS A 126 -15.47 -25.37 -4.68
N GLU A 127 -16.52 -25.57 -5.47
CA GLU A 127 -16.50 -26.48 -6.62
C GLU A 127 -15.40 -26.04 -7.61
N PHE A 128 -15.32 -24.73 -7.90
CA PHE A 128 -14.29 -24.20 -8.78
C PHE A 128 -12.89 -24.41 -8.21
N LEU A 129 -12.63 -24.12 -6.94
CA LEU A 129 -11.36 -24.33 -6.26
C LEU A 129 -10.95 -25.79 -6.18
N THR A 130 -11.91 -26.71 -6.12
CA THR A 130 -11.64 -28.17 -6.14
C THR A 130 -11.08 -28.61 -7.51
N LEU A 131 -11.57 -28.01 -8.59
CA LEU A 131 -11.10 -28.27 -9.96
C LEU A 131 -9.80 -27.50 -10.28
N HIS A 132 -9.60 -26.34 -9.67
CA HIS A 132 -8.48 -25.42 -9.89
C HIS A 132 -7.88 -24.95 -8.57
N PRO A 133 -7.09 -25.78 -7.86
CA PRO A 133 -6.54 -25.43 -6.55
C PRO A 133 -5.60 -24.22 -6.57
N ASP A 134 -4.90 -24.00 -7.68
CA ASP A 134 -4.03 -22.85 -7.92
C ASP A 134 -4.78 -21.51 -8.00
N ALA A 135 -6.10 -21.57 -8.27
CA ALA A 135 -6.95 -20.38 -8.32
C ALA A 135 -7.06 -19.63 -6.98
N ILE A 136 -6.69 -20.27 -5.87
CA ILE A 136 -6.71 -19.62 -4.54
C ILE A 136 -5.78 -18.41 -4.47
N ARG A 137 -4.68 -18.43 -5.23
CA ARG A 137 -3.72 -17.32 -5.38
C ARG A 137 -4.01 -16.41 -6.57
N ALA A 138 -5.03 -16.76 -7.36
CA ALA A 138 -5.36 -16.00 -8.56
C ALA A 138 -5.74 -14.56 -8.20
N ARG A 139 -5.38 -13.65 -9.11
CA ARG A 139 -5.68 -12.22 -8.96
C ARG A 139 -6.77 -11.81 -9.95
N HIS A 140 -7.71 -11.05 -9.47
CA HIS A 140 -8.75 -10.46 -10.31
C HIS A 140 -8.13 -9.50 -11.34
N PRO A 141 -8.44 -9.62 -12.64
CA PRO A 141 -7.73 -8.91 -13.71
C PRO A 141 -7.71 -7.39 -13.60
N TYR A 142 -8.77 -6.80 -13.03
CA TYR A 142 -8.93 -5.34 -12.97
C TYR A 142 -8.53 -4.75 -11.62
N SER A 143 -8.79 -5.48 -10.52
CA SER A 143 -8.54 -4.97 -9.16
C SER A 143 -7.27 -5.54 -8.54
N ASN A 144 -6.68 -6.56 -9.17
CA ASN A 144 -5.52 -7.31 -8.67
C ASN A 144 -5.71 -7.92 -7.26
N LYS A 145 -6.96 -8.04 -6.82
CA LYS A 145 -7.37 -8.64 -5.56
C LYS A 145 -7.48 -10.14 -5.69
N THR A 146 -7.10 -10.88 -4.65
CA THR A 146 -7.40 -12.32 -4.57
C THR A 146 -8.85 -12.54 -4.15
N ALA A 147 -9.33 -13.78 -4.23
CA ALA A 147 -10.66 -14.15 -3.73
C ALA A 147 -10.85 -13.78 -2.26
N LEU A 148 -9.80 -13.93 -1.41
CA LEU A 148 -9.84 -13.55 0.00
C LEU A 148 -10.01 -12.02 0.18
N HIS A 149 -9.30 -11.21 -0.59
CA HIS A 149 -9.48 -9.74 -0.54
C HIS A 149 -10.91 -9.34 -0.91
N MET A 150 -11.47 -9.97 -1.96
CA MET A 150 -12.84 -9.67 -2.40
C MET A 150 -13.87 -10.11 -1.37
N ALA A 151 -13.74 -11.32 -0.81
CA ALA A 151 -14.63 -11.81 0.24
C ALA A 151 -14.59 -10.89 1.48
N THR A 152 -13.39 -10.44 1.87
CA THR A 152 -13.22 -9.50 2.99
C THR A 152 -13.83 -8.14 2.69
N GLU A 153 -13.66 -7.61 1.49
CA GLU A 153 -14.21 -6.32 1.09
C GLU A 153 -15.74 -6.31 1.02
N LEU A 154 -16.33 -7.44 0.62
CA LEU A 154 -17.77 -7.63 0.54
C LEU A 154 -18.40 -8.17 1.83
N GLU A 155 -17.59 -8.34 2.88
CA GLU A 155 -18.00 -8.77 4.21
C GLU A 155 -18.66 -10.18 4.25
N HIS A 156 -18.23 -11.06 3.35
CA HIS A 156 -18.67 -12.46 3.32
C HIS A 156 -17.89 -13.30 4.35
N GLU A 157 -18.23 -13.17 5.64
CA GLU A 157 -17.53 -13.81 6.77
C GLU A 157 -17.32 -15.32 6.55
N HIS A 158 -18.37 -16.03 6.18
CA HIS A 158 -18.28 -17.46 5.95
C HIS A 158 -17.28 -17.84 4.83
N ILE A 159 -17.26 -17.09 3.73
CA ILE A 159 -16.30 -17.34 2.62
C ILE A 159 -14.87 -17.04 3.07
N VAL A 160 -14.67 -16.01 3.89
CA VAL A 160 -13.36 -15.70 4.46
C VAL A 160 -12.87 -16.85 5.34
N GLU A 161 -13.72 -17.38 6.24
CA GLU A 161 -13.38 -18.51 7.10
C GLU A 161 -12.95 -19.74 6.31
N GLU A 162 -13.71 -20.10 5.29
CA GLU A 162 -13.45 -21.25 4.44
C GLU A 162 -12.18 -21.07 3.58
N LEU A 163 -11.98 -19.88 2.99
CA LEU A 163 -10.76 -19.57 2.22
C LEU A 163 -9.52 -19.62 3.12
N VAL A 164 -9.58 -19.05 4.33
CA VAL A 164 -8.45 -19.07 5.27
C VAL A 164 -8.08 -20.49 5.68
N GLN A 165 -9.06 -21.41 5.80
CA GLN A 165 -8.77 -22.82 6.07
C GLN A 165 -7.98 -23.49 4.93
N LEU A 166 -8.33 -23.17 3.68
CA LEU A 166 -7.69 -23.74 2.47
C LEU A 166 -6.33 -23.13 2.17
N MET A 167 -6.08 -21.87 2.58
CA MET A 167 -4.87 -21.11 2.30
C MET A 167 -3.71 -21.51 3.22
N SER A 168 -2.47 -21.39 2.73
CA SER A 168 -1.27 -21.46 3.56
C SER A 168 -1.06 -20.14 4.35
N GLU A 169 -0.10 -20.12 5.30
CA GLU A 169 0.24 -18.88 6.00
C GLU A 169 0.77 -17.80 5.03
N GLU A 170 1.58 -18.21 4.06
CA GLU A 170 2.15 -17.33 3.03
C GLU A 170 1.09 -16.72 2.11
N ASP A 171 -0.01 -17.43 1.88
CA ASP A 171 -1.11 -16.92 1.05
C ASP A 171 -1.81 -15.72 1.71
N LEU A 172 -1.80 -15.65 3.04
CA LEU A 172 -2.37 -14.52 3.79
C LEU A 172 -1.49 -13.26 3.72
N GLU A 173 -0.21 -13.41 3.36
CA GLU A 173 0.73 -12.29 3.19
C GLU A 173 0.55 -11.57 1.84
N ILE A 174 -0.27 -12.14 0.93
CA ILE A 174 -0.51 -11.54 -0.38
C ILE A 174 -1.16 -10.17 -0.22
N THR A 175 -0.57 -9.15 -0.85
CA THR A 175 -1.09 -7.79 -0.87
C THR A 175 -1.75 -7.45 -2.22
N GLU A 176 -2.72 -6.54 -2.22
CA GLU A 176 -3.22 -5.91 -3.45
C GLU A 176 -2.21 -4.86 -3.96
N ASN A 177 -2.25 -4.54 -5.26
CA ASN A 177 -1.24 -3.65 -5.85
C ASN A 177 -1.45 -2.15 -5.59
N GLN A 178 -2.66 -1.69 -5.30
CA GLN A 178 -2.93 -0.25 -5.21
C GLN A 178 -2.47 0.37 -3.89
N SER A 179 -2.74 -0.28 -2.79
CA SER A 179 -2.46 0.25 -1.45
C SER A 179 -1.63 -0.69 -0.60
N SER A 180 -1.18 -1.81 -1.19
CA SER A 180 -0.47 -2.90 -0.49
C SER A 180 -1.23 -3.44 0.72
N PHE A 181 -2.58 -3.45 0.65
CA PHE A 181 -3.37 -4.06 1.71
C PHE A 181 -3.34 -5.58 1.62
N THR A 182 -3.07 -6.23 2.74
CA THR A 182 -3.45 -7.64 2.95
C THR A 182 -4.95 -7.73 3.22
N ALA A 183 -5.53 -8.93 3.13
CA ALA A 183 -6.91 -9.14 3.53
C ALA A 183 -7.15 -8.78 5.01
N LEU A 184 -6.16 -9.06 5.91
CA LEU A 184 -6.22 -8.61 7.31
C LEU A 184 -6.29 -7.08 7.43
N ALA A 185 -5.51 -6.35 6.66
CA ALA A 185 -5.52 -4.88 6.65
C ALA A 185 -6.89 -4.33 6.23
N LEU A 186 -7.54 -4.96 5.24
CA LEU A 186 -8.91 -4.61 4.82
C LEU A 186 -9.93 -4.91 5.93
N ALA A 187 -9.88 -6.09 6.56
CA ALA A 187 -10.77 -6.46 7.66
C ALA A 187 -10.61 -5.53 8.87
N ALA A 188 -9.36 -5.19 9.21
CA ALA A 188 -9.03 -4.28 10.30
C ALA A 188 -9.57 -2.87 10.05
N ARG A 189 -9.40 -2.35 8.85
CA ARG A 189 -9.94 -1.05 8.44
C ARG A 189 -11.48 -0.98 8.52
N ARG A 190 -12.16 -2.09 8.17
CA ARG A 190 -13.63 -2.17 8.19
C ARG A 190 -14.21 -2.45 9.57
N GLY A 191 -13.41 -2.95 10.52
CA GLY A 191 -13.85 -3.26 11.86
C GLY A 191 -14.49 -4.65 12.02
N ASN A 192 -14.29 -5.55 11.04
CA ASN A 192 -14.85 -6.90 11.14
C ASN A 192 -13.96 -7.80 12.00
N ILE A 193 -14.29 -7.87 13.30
CA ILE A 193 -13.53 -8.62 14.31
C ILE A 193 -13.43 -10.10 13.98
N LYS A 194 -14.50 -10.74 13.49
CA LYS A 194 -14.51 -12.18 13.20
C LYS A 194 -13.51 -12.54 12.10
N MET A 195 -13.49 -11.75 11.02
CA MET A 195 -12.53 -11.95 9.93
C MET A 195 -11.10 -11.73 10.42
N VAL A 196 -10.88 -10.72 11.26
CA VAL A 196 -9.56 -10.44 11.86
C VAL A 196 -9.11 -11.61 12.72
N GLU A 197 -9.97 -12.11 13.63
CA GLU A 197 -9.67 -13.25 14.49
C GLU A 197 -9.35 -14.51 13.69
N CYS A 198 -10.13 -14.79 12.65
CA CYS A 198 -9.93 -15.93 11.77
C CYS A 198 -8.54 -15.90 11.09
N MET A 199 -8.18 -14.76 10.48
CA MET A 199 -6.89 -14.61 9.77
C MET A 199 -5.70 -14.64 10.73
N VAL A 200 -5.77 -13.93 11.86
CA VAL A 200 -4.72 -13.89 12.89
C VAL A 200 -4.52 -15.25 13.55
N GLY A 201 -5.62 -16.00 13.74
CA GLY A 201 -5.58 -17.37 14.25
C GLY A 201 -4.78 -18.32 13.33
N LYS A 202 -4.77 -18.07 12.02
CA LYS A 202 -4.02 -18.84 11.04
C LYS A 202 -2.54 -18.44 11.00
N SER A 203 -2.25 -17.12 10.92
CA SER A 203 -0.87 -16.61 10.90
C SER A 203 -0.75 -15.29 11.65
N LYS A 204 0.20 -15.20 12.57
CA LYS A 204 0.54 -13.94 13.26
C LYS A 204 1.51 -13.06 12.46
N LYS A 205 2.17 -13.59 11.44
CA LYS A 205 3.14 -12.85 10.62
C LYS A 205 2.48 -11.66 9.91
N ILE A 206 1.20 -11.80 9.56
CA ILE A 206 0.43 -10.76 8.86
C ILE A 206 0.16 -9.51 9.72
N LEU A 207 0.40 -9.56 11.04
CA LEU A 207 0.23 -8.42 11.95
C LEU A 207 1.22 -7.29 11.69
N SER A 208 2.42 -7.63 11.20
CA SER A 208 3.52 -6.70 10.95
C SER A 208 3.61 -6.22 9.49
N ILE A 209 2.78 -6.78 8.60
CA ILE A 209 2.77 -6.36 7.19
C ILE A 209 2.15 -4.97 7.08
N THR A 210 2.89 -4.04 6.48
CA THR A 210 2.48 -2.65 6.32
C THR A 210 1.91 -2.37 4.93
N THR A 211 1.07 -1.37 4.87
CA THR A 211 0.60 -0.78 3.60
C THR A 211 1.70 0.10 2.99
N ASN A 212 1.47 0.59 1.76
CA ASN A 212 2.32 1.59 1.12
C ASN A 212 2.44 2.91 1.91
N GLN A 213 1.54 3.16 2.86
CA GLN A 213 1.59 4.29 3.79
C GLN A 213 2.26 3.94 5.12
N ASN A 214 2.97 2.82 5.22
CA ASN A 214 3.59 2.29 6.44
C ASN A 214 2.60 2.09 7.59
N LEU A 215 1.36 1.75 7.32
CA LEU A 215 0.35 1.46 8.32
C LEU A 215 0.21 -0.05 8.52
N THR A 216 0.40 -0.50 9.75
CA THR A 216 0.10 -1.88 10.17
C THR A 216 -1.42 -2.06 10.33
N PRO A 217 -1.95 -3.30 10.36
CA PRO A 217 -3.38 -3.54 10.57
C PRO A 217 -3.97 -2.85 11.81
N ILE A 218 -3.23 -2.83 12.93
CA ILE A 218 -3.68 -2.15 14.15
C ILE A 218 -3.76 -0.62 13.98
N LEU A 219 -2.84 -0.01 13.24
CA LEU A 219 -2.89 1.42 12.94
C LEU A 219 -4.03 1.76 11.99
N LEU A 220 -4.32 0.89 11.01
CA LEU A 220 -5.47 1.06 10.13
C LEU A 220 -6.79 0.99 10.91
N ALA A 221 -6.92 0.02 11.82
CA ALA A 221 -8.09 -0.07 12.69
C ALA A 221 -8.23 1.18 13.57
N SER A 222 -7.12 1.65 14.17
CA SER A 222 -7.10 2.85 15.02
C SER A 222 -7.46 4.11 14.26
N ASN A 223 -6.95 4.28 13.04
CA ASN A 223 -7.23 5.42 12.17
C ASN A 223 -8.70 5.47 11.69
N ASN A 224 -9.40 4.33 11.72
CA ASN A 224 -10.80 4.22 11.34
C ASN A 224 -11.74 4.00 12.55
N ASP A 225 -11.28 4.29 13.76
CA ASP A 225 -12.05 4.18 15.01
C ASP A 225 -12.64 2.79 15.30
N GLN A 226 -12.02 1.73 14.76
CA GLN A 226 -12.48 0.34 14.92
C GLN A 226 -11.97 -0.26 16.24
N TRP A 227 -12.43 0.28 17.36
CA TRP A 227 -11.84 0.04 18.68
C TRP A 227 -11.93 -1.41 19.17
N ASP A 228 -12.94 -2.17 18.77
CA ASP A 228 -13.04 -3.60 19.13
C ASP A 228 -11.91 -4.39 18.45
N VAL A 229 -11.67 -4.12 17.17
CA VAL A 229 -10.54 -4.68 16.42
C VAL A 229 -9.21 -4.22 16.99
N VAL A 230 -9.09 -2.92 17.37
CA VAL A 230 -7.87 -2.39 18.00
C VAL A 230 -7.57 -3.12 19.30
N HIS A 231 -8.55 -3.33 20.18
CA HIS A 231 -8.37 -4.08 21.42
C HIS A 231 -7.86 -5.50 21.18
N TYR A 232 -8.45 -6.20 20.23
CA TYR A 232 -8.01 -7.54 19.87
C TYR A 232 -6.59 -7.53 19.30
N LEU A 233 -6.32 -6.72 18.27
CA LEU A 233 -5.00 -6.64 17.64
C LEU A 233 -3.91 -6.22 18.62
N TYR A 234 -4.21 -5.29 19.54
CA TYR A 234 -3.27 -4.89 20.59
C TYR A 234 -2.91 -6.05 21.52
N SER A 235 -3.88 -6.93 21.84
CA SER A 235 -3.65 -8.08 22.70
C SER A 235 -2.79 -9.19 22.07
N VAL A 236 -2.78 -9.27 20.72
CA VAL A 236 -2.09 -10.34 19.97
C VAL A 236 -0.81 -9.87 19.26
N THR A 237 -0.61 -8.55 19.12
CA THR A 237 0.61 -7.98 18.52
C THR A 237 1.76 -8.05 19.51
N PRO A 238 2.93 -8.62 19.13
CA PRO A 238 4.11 -8.61 19.99
C PRO A 238 4.50 -7.18 20.35
N ILE A 239 4.79 -6.93 21.63
CA ILE A 239 5.15 -5.58 22.08
C ILE A 239 6.43 -5.09 21.40
N GLU A 240 7.32 -5.99 21.03
CA GLU A 240 8.57 -5.74 20.32
C GLU A 240 8.32 -5.07 18.96
N ASP A 241 7.21 -5.39 18.30
CA ASP A 241 6.85 -4.79 17.00
C ASP A 241 6.36 -3.33 17.13
N LEU A 242 6.04 -2.90 18.35
CA LEU A 242 5.64 -1.52 18.66
C LEU A 242 6.80 -0.69 19.21
N MET A 243 7.98 -1.26 19.41
CA MET A 243 9.15 -0.55 19.93
C MET A 243 9.79 0.36 18.88
N PRO A 244 10.47 1.45 19.27
CA PRO A 244 11.08 2.42 18.36
C PRO A 244 12.08 1.82 17.37
N GLU A 245 12.72 0.73 17.73
CA GLU A 245 13.73 0.02 16.92
C GLU A 245 13.10 -0.66 15.69
N LYS A 246 11.80 -0.97 15.75
CA LYS A 246 11.05 -1.58 14.64
C LYS A 246 10.37 -0.55 13.73
N GLY A 247 10.24 0.67 14.19
CA GLY A 247 9.63 1.76 13.44
C GLY A 247 8.73 2.66 14.27
N PRO A 248 8.02 3.57 13.63
CA PRO A 248 7.21 4.59 14.31
C PRO A 248 5.86 4.07 14.82
N TYR A 249 5.60 2.77 14.75
CA TYR A 249 4.25 2.19 14.92
C TYR A 249 3.69 2.41 16.33
N GLY A 250 4.51 2.23 17.37
CA GLY A 250 4.08 2.46 18.75
C GLY A 250 3.80 3.94 19.03
N ALA A 251 4.61 4.85 18.47
CA ALA A 251 4.38 6.28 18.59
C ALA A 251 3.06 6.69 17.91
N ALA A 252 2.83 6.22 16.68
CA ALA A 252 1.58 6.45 15.97
C ALA A 252 0.37 5.86 16.73
N LEU A 253 0.54 4.69 17.33
CA LEU A 253 -0.54 4.05 18.10
C LEU A 253 -0.89 4.86 19.36
N ILE A 254 0.11 5.42 20.08
CA ILE A 254 -0.13 6.33 21.21
C ILE A 254 -0.92 7.56 20.74
N TYR A 255 -0.56 8.15 19.60
CA TYR A 255 -1.29 9.28 19.01
C TYR A 255 -2.77 8.93 18.80
N TYR A 256 -3.07 7.78 18.16
CA TYR A 256 -4.45 7.34 17.96
C TYR A 256 -5.18 7.02 19.26
N PHE A 257 -4.50 6.42 20.24
CA PHE A 257 -5.12 6.17 21.56
C PHE A 257 -5.51 7.45 22.28
N ILE A 258 -4.69 8.50 22.18
CA ILE A 258 -4.99 9.80 22.78
C ILE A 258 -6.15 10.47 22.05
N THR A 259 -6.12 10.54 20.73
CA THR A 259 -7.18 11.15 19.91
C THR A 259 -8.51 10.43 20.07
N GLY A 260 -8.49 9.09 20.12
CA GLY A 260 -9.65 8.24 20.37
C GLY A 260 -10.06 8.14 21.84
N ARG A 261 -9.42 8.92 22.75
CA ARG A 261 -9.69 8.93 24.21
C ARG A 261 -9.50 7.58 24.90
N LYS A 262 -8.67 6.72 24.34
CA LYS A 262 -8.30 5.41 24.91
C LYS A 262 -7.09 5.53 25.84
N PHE A 263 -7.17 6.43 26.80
CA PHE A 263 -6.04 6.80 27.68
C PHE A 263 -5.48 5.62 28.49
N GLY A 264 -6.29 4.60 28.78
CA GLY A 264 -5.82 3.39 29.44
C GLY A 264 -4.77 2.65 28.63
N MET A 265 -5.04 2.45 27.34
CA MET A 265 -4.13 1.77 26.40
C MET A 265 -2.88 2.62 26.12
N ALA A 266 -3.05 3.94 25.94
CA ALA A 266 -1.92 4.86 25.78
C ALA A 266 -0.96 4.78 26.99
N ARG A 267 -1.51 4.82 28.22
CA ARG A 267 -0.73 4.72 29.45
C ARG A 267 -0.01 3.39 29.56
N GLU A 268 -0.64 2.28 29.19
CA GLU A 268 -0.04 0.96 29.21
C GLU A 268 1.16 0.88 28.26
N LEU A 269 0.99 1.32 27.00
CA LEU A 269 2.05 1.32 26.01
C LEU A 269 3.22 2.25 26.40
N ILE A 270 2.94 3.44 26.94
CA ILE A 270 3.97 4.35 27.46
C ILE A 270 4.74 3.75 28.65
N ARG A 271 4.06 2.97 29.50
CA ARG A 271 4.75 2.27 30.61
C ARG A 271 5.69 1.21 30.11
N CYS A 272 5.35 0.51 29.03
CA CYS A 272 6.23 -0.47 28.41
C CYS A 272 7.48 0.18 27.78
N CYS A 273 7.31 1.34 27.14
CA CYS A 273 8.43 2.08 26.53
C CYS A 273 8.20 3.58 26.54
N ARG A 274 8.87 4.29 27.46
CA ARG A 274 8.76 5.75 27.59
C ARG A 274 9.32 6.51 26.38
N GLN A 275 10.28 5.91 25.66
CA GLN A 275 10.89 6.55 24.49
C GLN A 275 9.88 6.79 23.36
N LEU A 276 8.79 6.02 23.29
CA LEU A 276 7.73 6.20 22.30
C LEU A 276 7.11 7.60 22.30
N VAL A 277 7.07 8.26 23.46
CA VAL A 277 6.54 9.65 23.58
C VAL A 277 7.43 10.66 22.85
N LEU A 278 8.73 10.37 22.75
CA LEU A 278 9.74 11.18 22.08
C LEU A 278 10.05 10.69 20.66
N THR A 279 9.40 9.64 20.23
CA THR A 279 9.55 9.08 18.86
C THR A 279 8.52 9.74 17.96
N LYS A 280 8.95 10.20 16.79
CA LYS A 280 8.03 10.71 15.77
C LYS A 280 7.30 9.55 15.11
N ASP A 281 6.02 9.77 14.79
CA ASP A 281 5.24 8.85 13.96
C ASP A 281 5.67 8.91 12.48
N HIS A 282 4.99 8.16 11.62
CA HIS A 282 5.26 8.13 10.18
C HIS A 282 4.91 9.44 9.45
N TYR A 283 4.21 10.37 10.08
CA TYR A 283 3.96 11.74 9.59
C TYR A 283 4.96 12.76 10.16
N GLY A 284 5.90 12.34 10.99
CA GLY A 284 6.87 13.20 11.65
C GLY A 284 6.33 13.95 12.88
N ALA A 285 5.12 13.59 13.35
CA ALA A 285 4.49 14.18 14.53
C ALA A 285 4.87 13.40 15.80
N PHE A 286 4.95 14.09 16.92
CA PHE A 286 5.10 13.45 18.23
C PHE A 286 3.72 13.08 18.81
N PRO A 287 3.59 11.94 19.52
CA PRO A 287 2.33 11.56 20.17
C PRO A 287 1.74 12.65 21.06
N ILE A 288 2.58 13.46 21.67
CA ILE A 288 2.15 14.58 22.53
C ILE A 288 1.36 15.66 21.77
N GLU A 289 1.54 15.78 20.46
CA GLU A 289 0.79 16.74 19.63
C GLU A 289 -0.70 16.38 19.51
N ALA A 290 -1.06 15.12 19.81
CA ALA A 290 -2.45 14.70 19.96
C ALA A 290 -3.18 15.39 21.12
N PHE A 291 -2.43 15.89 22.10
CA PHE A 291 -2.96 16.67 23.24
C PHE A 291 -3.30 18.09 22.81
N ARG A 292 -4.24 18.26 21.89
CA ARG A 292 -4.74 19.61 21.56
C ARG A 292 -5.52 20.18 22.72
N PRO A 293 -5.47 21.52 22.95
CA PRO A 293 -6.25 22.16 24.01
C PRO A 293 -7.74 21.82 23.99
N SER A 294 -8.31 21.55 22.80
CA SER A 294 -9.70 21.11 22.63
C SER A 294 -9.98 19.69 23.13
N ALA A 295 -8.97 18.87 23.35
CA ALA A 295 -9.13 17.53 23.92
C ALA A 295 -9.37 17.59 25.44
N PHE A 296 -9.09 18.76 26.07
CA PHE A 296 -9.28 18.98 27.50
C PHE A 296 -10.33 20.06 27.71
N PRO A 297 -11.43 19.78 28.43
CA PRO A 297 -12.35 20.83 28.85
C PRO A 297 -11.60 21.91 29.67
N SER A 298 -11.65 23.17 29.21
CA SER A 298 -11.04 24.29 29.91
C SER A 298 -11.61 24.34 31.34
N GLY A 299 -10.74 24.24 32.34
CA GLY A 299 -11.10 24.32 33.75
C GLY A 299 -11.06 23.02 34.55
N THR A 300 -10.76 21.88 33.92
CA THR A 300 -10.50 20.63 34.67
C THR A 300 -9.11 20.67 35.31
N ARG A 301 -9.02 20.45 36.62
CA ARG A 301 -7.74 20.23 37.31
C ARG A 301 -6.99 19.11 36.59
N LEU A 302 -5.67 19.29 36.44
CA LEU A 302 -4.77 18.27 35.92
C LEU A 302 -5.13 16.90 36.52
N LYS A 303 -5.53 15.94 35.69
CA LYS A 303 -5.80 14.57 36.15
C LYS A 303 -4.46 13.91 36.45
N PHE A 304 -4.44 12.90 37.32
CA PHE A 304 -3.23 12.25 37.88
C PHE A 304 -2.17 11.84 36.85
N TRP A 305 -2.56 11.58 35.59
CA TRP A 305 -1.63 11.22 34.51
C TRP A 305 -0.90 12.44 33.90
N GLN A 306 -1.51 13.63 33.92
CA GLN A 306 -0.87 14.88 33.56
C GLN A 306 0.20 15.24 34.62
N GLN A 307 -0.14 15.06 35.90
CA GLN A 307 0.81 15.22 36.98
C GLN A 307 1.97 14.25 36.91
N TRP A 308 1.70 12.99 36.49
CA TRP A 308 2.71 11.97 36.32
C TRP A 308 3.71 12.24 35.16
N ILE A 309 3.28 12.91 34.06
CA ILE A 309 4.18 13.36 33.00
C ILE A 309 5.10 14.48 33.46
N TYR A 310 4.62 15.33 34.37
CA TYR A 310 5.43 16.42 34.92
C TYR A 310 6.32 16.00 36.09
N ASP A 311 5.96 14.96 36.80
CA ASP A 311 6.73 14.47 37.99
C ASP A 311 7.79 13.40 37.59
N SER A 312 7.95 13.10 36.29
CA SER A 312 8.94 12.11 35.76
C SER A 312 10.04 12.78 34.99
#